data_b7541b1c66999401cd5de9e4122b9f00
#
_entry.id   b7541b1c66999401cd5de9e4122b9f00
#
_cell.length_a   1.000
_cell.length_b   1.000
_cell.length_c   1.000
_cell.angle_alpha   90.00
_cell.angle_beta   90.00
_cell.angle_gamma   90.00
#
_symmetry.space_group_name_H-M   'P 1'
#
loop_
_entity.id
_entity.type
_entity.pdbx_description
1 polymer ?
#
loop_
_entity_poly.entity_id
_entity_poly.type
_entity_poly.pdbx_seq_one_letter_code
_entity_poly.pdbx_strand_id
1 'polypeptide(L)'
;MNFYQANLAILALVNACFFLYRHRPRNHKPCHRSTQEDEPKEVIAVRFQRQFLLVYTLVVAADWLQGPYTYAVYKYEKQLAEQTVALLYAFGFVSGAASAPFAGQLADHYGRRTACVAYCVCYGITCLAMLSYNLKILYVGRFFGGIATTLLFSVFEAWMITEYHLSRLEETRVSLCTVFASMTTISSITAVCSGVLGDGLVQYCDSSLAPFLASLGCCIGAGIFILAAWRENYGSTETCKGSPESQTLKLRMLVTLVNPQVAALVFASCCFEGSMYLFVFFWPAALGSARVKSGYQDDLPLGLIFSSFMCAMMAGSSISTTRNALFSNSITMDTLSFIFIIASAAFAVSTMLGHEHLLFWAFCVIEGCVGIYFPRMALIKSNVVDDSVRGGVYSTLRLPLNIFVVVVHSLDRDGQGPSKPFHFPRIQ
;
A
#
# COMPACT_ATOMS: atom_id res chain seq x y z
N MET A 1 27.40 -12.73 -5.74
CA MET A 1 26.07 -12.40 -5.24
C MET A 1 26.25 -11.42 -4.08
N ASN A 2 25.72 -10.23 -4.21
CA ASN A 2 25.82 -9.19 -3.17
C ASN A 2 24.93 -9.58 -1.97
N PHE A 3 25.24 -9.07 -0.76
CA PHE A 3 24.47 -9.31 0.48
C PHE A 3 22.96 -9.19 0.28
N TYR A 4 22.48 -8.11 -0.34
CA TYR A 4 21.07 -7.87 -0.58
C TYR A 4 20.41 -8.84 -1.56
N GLN A 5 21.14 -9.26 -2.60
CA GLN A 5 20.66 -10.29 -3.55
C GLN A 5 20.50 -11.65 -2.87
N ALA A 6 21.45 -12.02 -2.00
CA ALA A 6 21.38 -13.27 -1.26
C ALA A 6 20.17 -13.30 -0.31
N ASN A 7 19.97 -12.21 0.44
CA ASN A 7 18.86 -12.10 1.38
C ASN A 7 17.50 -12.06 0.67
N LEU A 8 17.37 -11.35 -0.45
CA LEU A 8 16.18 -11.37 -1.27
C LEU A 8 15.85 -12.78 -1.78
N ALA A 9 16.86 -13.52 -2.25
CA ALA A 9 16.68 -14.91 -2.70
C ALA A 9 16.19 -15.81 -1.57
N ILE A 10 16.75 -15.68 -0.36
CA ILE A 10 16.32 -16.43 0.83
C ILE A 10 14.86 -16.10 1.17
N LEU A 11 14.51 -14.82 1.26
CA LEU A 11 13.15 -14.38 1.58
C LEU A 11 12.14 -14.80 0.50
N ALA A 12 12.52 -14.75 -0.78
CA ALA A 12 11.69 -15.23 -1.87
C ALA A 12 11.46 -16.75 -1.79
N LEU A 13 12.50 -17.51 -1.44
CA LEU A 13 12.39 -18.97 -1.26
C LEU A 13 11.47 -19.32 -0.08
N VAL A 14 11.56 -18.59 1.03
CA VAL A 14 10.65 -18.75 2.18
C VAL A 14 9.20 -18.52 1.74
N ASN A 15 8.93 -17.46 0.97
CA ASN A 15 7.58 -17.19 0.45
C ASN A 15 7.10 -18.27 -0.54
N ALA A 16 7.97 -18.75 -1.40
CA ALA A 16 7.66 -19.88 -2.30
C ALA A 16 7.29 -21.14 -1.51
N CYS A 17 8.00 -21.46 -0.43
CA CYS A 17 7.69 -22.57 0.46
C CYS A 17 6.30 -22.39 1.11
N PHE A 18 5.97 -21.19 1.62
CA PHE A 18 4.64 -20.91 2.16
C PHE A 18 3.54 -21.05 1.10
N PHE A 19 3.78 -20.55 -0.11
CA PHE A 19 2.85 -20.67 -1.21
C PHE A 19 2.58 -22.13 -1.59
N LEU A 20 3.63 -22.95 -1.75
CA LEU A 20 3.53 -24.38 -2.04
C LEU A 20 2.83 -25.15 -0.92
N TYR A 21 3.14 -24.82 0.34
CA TYR A 21 2.47 -25.43 1.50
C TYR A 21 0.97 -25.14 1.51
N ARG A 22 0.56 -23.93 1.19
CA ARG A 22 -0.84 -23.49 1.14
C ARG A 22 -1.63 -24.13 0.01
N HIS A 23 -0.97 -24.35 -1.15
CA HIS A 23 -1.59 -24.91 -2.35
C HIS A 23 -1.42 -26.44 -2.46
N ARG A 24 -0.97 -27.13 -1.40
CA ARG A 24 -1.03 -28.59 -1.37
C ARG A 24 -2.47 -29.03 -1.60
N PRO A 25 -2.74 -29.92 -2.58
CA PRO A 25 -4.09 -30.39 -2.88
C PRO A 25 -4.66 -31.06 -1.63
N ARG A 26 -5.47 -30.34 -0.87
CA ARG A 26 -6.37 -30.98 0.08
C ARG A 26 -7.39 -31.72 -0.76
N ASN A 27 -7.52 -33.03 -0.58
CA ASN A 27 -8.54 -33.87 -1.21
C ASN A 27 -9.95 -33.36 -0.87
N HIS A 28 -10.36 -32.25 -1.44
CA HIS A 28 -11.75 -31.86 -1.47
C HIS A 28 -12.39 -32.61 -2.65
N LYS A 29 -13.30 -33.52 -2.33
CA LYS A 29 -14.21 -34.12 -3.30
C LYS A 29 -14.84 -32.98 -4.11
N PRO A 30 -14.83 -33.05 -5.46
CA PRO A 30 -15.53 -32.07 -6.28
C PRO A 30 -17.03 -32.19 -6.01
N CYS A 31 -17.57 -31.22 -5.28
CA CYS A 31 -19.00 -31.06 -5.13
C CYS A 31 -19.45 -30.06 -6.20
N HIS A 32 -20.31 -30.48 -7.04
CA HIS A 32 -21.07 -29.92 -8.15
C HIS A 32 -20.62 -30.34 -9.56
N ARG A 33 -21.43 -31.16 -10.14
CA ARG A 33 -21.54 -31.37 -11.60
C ARG A 33 -22.05 -30.03 -12.18
N SER A 34 -21.20 -29.33 -12.93
CA SER A 34 -21.63 -28.19 -13.75
C SER A 34 -22.63 -28.70 -14.81
N THR A 35 -23.79 -28.10 -14.85
CA THR A 35 -24.74 -28.28 -15.97
C THR A 35 -24.20 -27.53 -17.18
N GLN A 36 -24.48 -28.03 -18.38
CA GLN A 36 -23.97 -27.50 -19.66
C GLN A 36 -24.36 -26.03 -19.93
N GLU A 37 -25.30 -25.45 -19.16
CA GLU A 37 -25.73 -24.05 -19.21
C GLU A 37 -24.79 -23.09 -18.44
N ASP A 38 -23.88 -23.57 -17.57
CA ASP A 38 -23.00 -22.77 -16.74
C ASP A 38 -21.66 -22.41 -17.42
N GLU A 39 -21.28 -23.12 -18.53
CA GLU A 39 -20.03 -22.87 -19.24
C GLU A 39 -19.86 -21.43 -19.78
N PRO A 40 -20.87 -20.78 -20.39
CA PRO A 40 -20.70 -19.42 -20.90
C PRO A 40 -20.53 -18.39 -19.79
N LYS A 41 -21.17 -18.57 -18.61
CA LYS A 41 -21.04 -17.65 -17.46
C LYS A 41 -19.66 -17.77 -16.81
N GLU A 42 -19.08 -18.96 -16.74
CA GLU A 42 -17.74 -19.17 -16.21
C GLU A 42 -16.66 -18.49 -17.07
N VAL A 43 -16.81 -18.57 -18.40
CA VAL A 43 -15.90 -17.88 -19.33
C VAL A 43 -15.96 -16.36 -19.14
N ILE A 44 -17.17 -15.80 -18.93
CA ILE A 44 -17.36 -14.37 -18.65
C ILE A 44 -16.69 -14.00 -17.33
N ALA A 45 -16.86 -14.80 -16.28
CA ALA A 45 -16.28 -14.55 -14.96
C ALA A 45 -14.75 -14.56 -14.99
N VAL A 46 -14.15 -15.53 -15.66
CA VAL A 46 -12.69 -15.61 -15.82
C VAL A 46 -12.16 -14.43 -16.66
N ARG A 47 -12.88 -14.05 -17.73
CA ARG A 47 -12.52 -12.87 -18.55
C ARG A 47 -12.57 -11.59 -17.70
N PHE A 48 -13.64 -11.39 -16.95
CA PHE A 48 -13.79 -10.25 -16.04
C PHE A 48 -12.63 -10.17 -15.04
N GLN A 49 -12.37 -11.28 -14.32
CA GLN A 49 -11.29 -11.35 -13.35
C GLN A 49 -9.93 -11.02 -13.99
N ARG A 50 -9.63 -11.58 -15.16
CA ARG A 50 -8.38 -11.35 -15.88
C ARG A 50 -8.24 -9.88 -16.32
N GLN A 51 -9.29 -9.28 -16.86
CA GLN A 51 -9.29 -7.89 -17.31
C GLN A 51 -9.11 -6.93 -16.12
N PHE A 52 -9.80 -7.18 -15.02
CA PHE A 52 -9.66 -6.40 -13.80
C PHE A 52 -8.25 -6.52 -13.22
N LEU A 53 -7.75 -7.73 -13.03
CA LEU A 53 -6.45 -7.98 -12.42
C LEU A 53 -5.28 -7.44 -13.27
N LEU A 54 -5.43 -7.39 -14.60
CA LEU A 54 -4.43 -6.77 -15.48
C LEU A 54 -4.31 -5.25 -15.21
N VAL A 55 -5.45 -4.54 -15.18
CA VAL A 55 -5.46 -3.10 -14.83
C VAL A 55 -4.95 -2.89 -13.42
N TYR A 56 -5.42 -3.70 -12.48
CA TYR A 56 -4.99 -3.62 -11.08
C TYR A 56 -3.47 -3.82 -10.93
N THR A 57 -2.88 -4.76 -11.68
CA THR A 57 -1.43 -4.96 -11.70
C THR A 57 -0.69 -3.70 -12.19
N LEU A 58 -1.17 -3.06 -13.26
CA LEU A 58 -0.54 -1.86 -13.81
C LEU A 58 -0.60 -0.68 -12.83
N VAL A 59 -1.76 -0.44 -12.21
CA VAL A 59 -1.91 0.70 -11.28
C VAL A 59 -1.14 0.49 -9.98
N VAL A 60 -1.09 -0.75 -9.49
CA VAL A 60 -0.30 -1.10 -8.31
C VAL A 60 1.20 -1.09 -8.63
N ALA A 61 1.61 -1.53 -9.85
CA ALA A 61 3.00 -1.40 -10.28
C ALA A 61 3.45 0.07 -10.37
N ALA A 62 2.58 0.94 -10.87
CA ALA A 62 2.86 2.37 -10.90
C ALA A 62 3.13 2.93 -9.50
N ASP A 63 2.36 2.50 -8.49
CA ASP A 63 2.52 2.93 -7.10
C ASP A 63 3.81 2.38 -6.47
N TRP A 64 4.08 1.08 -6.61
CA TRP A 64 5.25 0.44 -6.01
C TRP A 64 6.59 0.81 -6.65
N LEU A 65 6.64 1.10 -7.97
CA LEU A 65 7.88 1.46 -8.68
C LEU A 65 8.54 2.71 -8.12
N GLN A 66 7.76 3.72 -7.73
CA GLN A 66 8.33 4.98 -7.25
C GLN A 66 8.56 5.02 -5.73
N GLY A 67 7.89 4.17 -4.97
CA GLY A 67 7.92 4.19 -3.50
C GLY A 67 9.33 4.31 -2.92
N PRO A 68 10.25 3.41 -3.24
CA PRO A 68 11.63 3.41 -2.69
C PRO A 68 12.45 4.63 -3.10
N TYR A 69 12.15 5.24 -4.24
CA TYR A 69 12.99 6.27 -4.84
C TYR A 69 12.54 7.70 -4.55
N THR A 70 11.33 7.90 -4.05
CA THR A 70 10.78 9.24 -3.79
C THR A 70 11.67 10.06 -2.85
N TYR A 71 12.14 9.47 -1.76
CA TYR A 71 13.06 10.13 -0.84
C TYR A 71 14.40 10.43 -1.52
N ALA A 72 14.97 9.45 -2.23
CA ALA A 72 16.25 9.58 -2.90
C ALA A 72 16.25 10.69 -3.96
N VAL A 73 15.19 10.79 -4.76
CA VAL A 73 15.02 11.86 -5.75
C VAL A 73 14.98 13.23 -5.09
N TYR A 74 14.19 13.41 -4.04
CA TYR A 74 14.12 14.70 -3.33
C TYR A 74 15.44 15.06 -2.66
N LYS A 75 16.04 14.14 -1.93
CA LYS A 75 17.23 14.39 -1.12
C LYS A 75 18.50 14.46 -1.94
N TYR A 76 18.73 13.50 -2.82
CA TYR A 76 20.02 13.34 -3.49
C TYR A 76 20.03 13.95 -4.89
N GLU A 77 19.03 13.71 -5.73
CA GLU A 77 19.02 14.31 -7.08
C GLU A 77 18.66 15.82 -7.07
N LYS A 78 17.64 16.20 -6.28
CA LYS A 78 17.18 17.60 -6.21
C LYS A 78 17.86 18.39 -5.09
N GLN A 79 18.65 17.73 -4.24
CA GLN A 79 19.41 18.34 -3.14
C GLN A 79 18.57 19.21 -2.21
N LEU A 80 17.32 18.78 -1.95
CA LEU A 80 16.43 19.49 -1.05
C LEU A 80 16.85 19.30 0.40
N ALA A 81 16.61 20.33 1.23
CA ALA A 81 16.78 20.25 2.67
C ALA A 81 15.84 19.19 3.24
N GLU A 82 16.27 18.48 4.29
CA GLU A 82 15.51 17.40 4.94
C GLU A 82 14.10 17.86 5.34
N GLN A 83 14.01 19.06 5.91
CA GLN A 83 12.75 19.68 6.30
C GLN A 83 11.81 19.88 5.09
N THR A 84 12.33 20.28 3.93
CA THR A 84 11.52 20.43 2.70
C THR A 84 11.02 19.09 2.20
N VAL A 85 11.85 18.04 2.29
CA VAL A 85 11.45 16.68 1.93
C VAL A 85 10.33 16.20 2.85
N ALA A 86 10.49 16.37 4.18
CA ALA A 86 9.46 16.01 5.16
C ALA A 86 8.14 16.76 4.91
N LEU A 87 8.20 18.07 4.60
CA LEU A 87 7.01 18.87 4.27
C LEU A 87 6.32 18.40 2.99
N LEU A 88 7.07 18.01 1.95
CA LEU A 88 6.50 17.44 0.72
C LEU A 88 5.75 16.12 1.01
N TYR A 89 6.30 15.25 1.85
CA TYR A 89 5.61 14.03 2.27
C TYR A 89 4.35 14.35 3.08
N ALA A 90 4.47 15.22 4.10
CA ALA A 90 3.34 15.65 4.92
C ALA A 90 2.22 16.26 4.06
N PHE A 91 2.55 17.10 3.08
CA PHE A 91 1.58 17.70 2.17
C PHE A 91 0.83 16.66 1.33
N GLY A 92 1.51 15.62 0.85
CA GLY A 92 0.87 14.48 0.17
C GLY A 92 -0.12 13.74 1.06
N PHE A 93 0.22 13.49 2.33
CA PHE A 93 -0.68 12.86 3.30
C PHE A 93 -1.89 13.73 3.62
N VAL A 94 -1.70 15.05 3.80
CA VAL A 94 -2.81 16.01 4.02
C VAL A 94 -3.75 16.03 2.82
N SER A 95 -3.21 16.07 1.61
CA SER A 95 -4.00 16.04 0.38
C SER A 95 -4.83 14.76 0.26
N GLY A 96 -4.23 13.59 0.56
CA GLY A 96 -4.94 12.32 0.59
C GLY A 96 -6.05 12.30 1.63
N ALA A 97 -5.76 12.77 2.85
CA ALA A 97 -6.75 12.85 3.93
C ALA A 97 -7.92 13.79 3.58
N ALA A 98 -7.62 14.95 3.00
CA ALA A 98 -8.63 15.93 2.60
C ALA A 98 -9.52 15.43 1.46
N SER A 99 -8.96 14.63 0.52
CA SER A 99 -9.72 14.08 -0.61
C SER A 99 -10.56 12.85 -0.24
N ALA A 100 -10.21 12.12 0.80
CA ALA A 100 -10.83 10.84 1.15
C ALA A 100 -12.36 10.90 1.36
N PRO A 101 -12.96 11.91 2.02
CA PRO A 101 -14.42 11.98 2.20
C PRO A 101 -15.17 12.22 0.89
N PHE A 102 -14.52 12.83 -0.10
CA PHE A 102 -15.16 13.24 -1.35
C PHE A 102 -14.92 12.26 -2.50
N ALA A 103 -13.81 11.55 -2.50
CA ALA A 103 -13.41 10.68 -3.60
C ALA A 103 -14.45 9.61 -3.94
N GLY A 104 -15.01 8.94 -2.94
CA GLY A 104 -16.05 7.93 -3.13
C GLY A 104 -17.35 8.54 -3.66
N GLN A 105 -17.81 9.66 -3.08
CA GLN A 105 -19.05 10.33 -3.50
C GLN A 105 -18.96 10.87 -4.93
N LEU A 106 -17.80 11.44 -5.30
CA LEU A 106 -17.55 11.91 -6.66
C LEU A 106 -17.51 10.74 -7.65
N ALA A 107 -16.89 9.63 -7.28
CA ALA A 107 -16.85 8.42 -8.11
C ALA A 107 -18.25 7.82 -8.31
N ASP A 108 -19.09 7.79 -7.27
CA ASP A 108 -20.45 7.29 -7.34
C ASP A 108 -21.35 8.18 -8.20
N HIS A 109 -21.09 9.50 -8.21
CA HIS A 109 -21.90 10.47 -8.97
C HIS A 109 -21.46 10.60 -10.43
N TYR A 110 -20.14 10.75 -10.68
CA TYR A 110 -19.58 10.97 -12.03
C TYR A 110 -19.22 9.70 -12.77
N GLY A 111 -19.26 8.57 -12.10
CA GLY A 111 -18.91 7.25 -12.64
C GLY A 111 -17.56 6.74 -12.11
N ARG A 112 -17.56 5.47 -11.74
CA ARG A 112 -16.40 4.83 -11.12
C ARG A 112 -15.28 4.53 -12.12
N ARG A 113 -15.64 4.19 -13.38
CA ARG A 113 -14.66 4.09 -14.47
C ARG A 113 -13.97 5.42 -14.70
N THR A 114 -14.74 6.50 -14.77
CA THR A 114 -14.20 7.87 -14.92
C THR A 114 -13.27 8.21 -13.76
N ALA A 115 -13.60 7.82 -12.53
CA ALA A 115 -12.74 8.02 -11.36
C ALA A 115 -11.44 7.18 -11.43
N CYS A 116 -11.49 5.96 -11.99
CA CYS A 116 -10.27 5.16 -12.23
C CYS A 116 -9.36 5.82 -13.29
N VAL A 117 -9.93 6.43 -14.33
CA VAL A 117 -9.15 7.22 -15.31
C VAL A 117 -8.58 8.47 -14.64
N ALA A 118 -9.35 9.16 -13.78
CA ALA A 118 -8.85 10.30 -13.02
C ALA A 118 -7.64 9.94 -12.13
N TYR A 119 -7.62 8.72 -11.54
CA TYR A 119 -6.43 8.20 -10.87
C TYR A 119 -5.22 8.19 -11.81
N CYS A 120 -5.35 7.61 -13.00
CA CYS A 120 -4.24 7.52 -13.96
C CYS A 120 -3.70 8.92 -14.35
N VAL A 121 -4.59 9.89 -14.52
CA VAL A 121 -4.22 11.28 -14.83
C VAL A 121 -3.51 11.95 -13.64
N CYS A 122 -4.09 11.88 -12.44
CA CYS A 122 -3.50 12.47 -11.24
C CYS A 122 -2.11 11.87 -10.93
N TYR A 123 -1.99 10.55 -11.05
CA TYR A 123 -0.73 9.86 -10.82
C TYR A 123 0.30 10.17 -11.89
N GLY A 124 -0.14 10.29 -13.16
CA GLY A 124 0.69 10.75 -14.26
C GLY A 124 1.24 12.17 -14.03
N ILE A 125 0.40 13.11 -13.55
CA ILE A 125 0.84 14.46 -13.16
C ILE A 125 1.88 14.37 -12.03
N THR A 126 1.71 13.49 -11.06
CA THR A 126 2.67 13.26 -9.99
C THR A 126 4.02 12.82 -10.54
N CYS A 127 4.04 11.84 -11.44
CA CYS A 127 5.27 11.36 -12.08
C CYS A 127 5.97 12.45 -12.91
N LEU A 128 5.21 13.22 -13.68
CA LEU A 128 5.74 14.32 -14.47
C LEU A 128 6.29 15.45 -13.59
N ALA A 129 5.63 15.78 -12.48
CA ALA A 129 6.10 16.78 -11.55
C ALA A 129 7.46 16.44 -10.94
N MET A 130 7.77 15.13 -10.79
CA MET A 130 9.08 14.68 -10.29
C MET A 130 10.24 15.03 -11.23
N LEU A 131 9.99 15.29 -12.51
CA LEU A 131 11.02 15.74 -13.46
C LEU A 131 11.45 17.19 -13.23
N SER A 132 10.61 17.99 -12.56
CA SER A 132 10.88 19.42 -12.33
C SER A 132 11.76 19.65 -11.10
N TYR A 133 12.62 20.66 -11.16
CA TYR A 133 13.36 21.18 -10.00
C TYR A 133 12.61 22.31 -9.27
N ASN A 134 11.48 22.78 -9.80
CA ASN A 134 10.69 23.83 -9.18
C ASN A 134 9.87 23.29 -8.02
N LEU A 135 10.13 23.80 -6.82
CA LEU A 135 9.48 23.37 -5.58
C LEU A 135 7.94 23.49 -5.65
N LYS A 136 7.41 24.52 -6.30
CA LYS A 136 5.94 24.69 -6.47
C LYS A 136 5.34 23.55 -7.29
N ILE A 137 6.03 23.11 -8.34
CA ILE A 137 5.60 21.98 -9.18
C ILE A 137 5.64 20.69 -8.39
N LEU A 138 6.65 20.51 -7.52
CA LEU A 138 6.72 19.34 -6.64
C LEU A 138 5.55 19.30 -5.64
N TYR A 139 5.14 20.44 -5.07
CA TYR A 139 3.95 20.51 -4.22
C TYR A 139 2.67 20.18 -5.01
N VAL A 140 2.53 20.67 -6.23
CA VAL A 140 1.41 20.30 -7.12
C VAL A 140 1.41 18.78 -7.37
N GLY A 141 2.56 18.20 -7.67
CA GLY A 141 2.71 16.76 -7.82
C GLY A 141 2.28 16.00 -6.57
N ARG A 142 2.68 16.44 -5.38
CA ARG A 142 2.28 15.80 -4.11
C ARG A 142 0.79 15.96 -3.81
N PHE A 143 0.18 17.09 -4.19
CA PHE A 143 -1.27 17.29 -4.10
C PHE A 143 -2.02 16.24 -4.92
N PHE A 144 -1.70 16.10 -6.19
CA PHE A 144 -2.33 15.11 -7.06
C PHE A 144 -1.97 13.67 -6.65
N GLY A 145 -0.76 13.44 -6.13
CA GLY A 145 -0.35 12.15 -5.58
C GLY A 145 -1.21 11.71 -4.40
N GLY A 146 -1.53 12.62 -3.48
CA GLY A 146 -2.42 12.33 -2.36
C GLY A 146 -3.84 11.97 -2.83
N ILE A 147 -4.40 12.72 -3.78
CA ILE A 147 -5.70 12.40 -4.39
C ILE A 147 -5.65 11.02 -5.06
N ALA A 148 -4.61 10.77 -5.87
CA ALA A 148 -4.45 9.51 -6.57
C ALA A 148 -4.37 8.32 -5.60
N THR A 149 -3.61 8.43 -4.51
CA THR A 149 -3.55 7.38 -3.48
C THR A 149 -4.93 7.08 -2.92
N THR A 150 -5.74 8.10 -2.64
CA THR A 150 -7.12 7.92 -2.17
C THR A 150 -7.99 7.20 -3.20
N LEU A 151 -7.88 7.57 -4.47
CA LEU A 151 -8.61 6.92 -5.56
C LEU A 151 -8.16 5.47 -5.74
N LEU A 152 -6.86 5.17 -5.65
CA LEU A 152 -6.33 3.80 -5.78
C LEU A 152 -6.99 2.83 -4.80
N PHE A 153 -7.07 3.23 -3.54
CA PHE A 153 -7.59 2.37 -2.47
C PHE A 153 -9.11 2.40 -2.30
N SER A 154 -9.84 3.15 -3.12
CA SER A 154 -11.30 3.24 -3.01
C SER A 154 -12.03 2.86 -4.30
N VAL A 155 -11.69 3.49 -5.44
CA VAL A 155 -12.55 3.40 -6.63
C VAL A 155 -12.37 2.13 -7.45
N PHE A 156 -11.15 1.58 -7.49
CA PHE A 156 -10.90 0.33 -8.23
C PHE A 156 -11.67 -0.85 -7.61
N GLU A 157 -11.64 -0.92 -6.28
CA GLU A 157 -12.40 -1.93 -5.54
C GLU A 157 -13.91 -1.72 -5.69
N ALA A 158 -14.39 -0.48 -5.56
CA ALA A 158 -15.79 -0.15 -5.73
C ALA A 158 -16.32 -0.46 -7.15
N TRP A 159 -15.53 -0.15 -8.19
CA TRP A 159 -15.87 -0.51 -9.57
C TRP A 159 -15.97 -2.02 -9.73
N MET A 160 -14.99 -2.76 -9.21
CA MET A 160 -14.92 -4.22 -9.30
C MET A 160 -16.11 -4.90 -8.64
N ILE A 161 -16.47 -4.48 -7.42
CA ILE A 161 -17.59 -5.05 -6.67
C ILE A 161 -18.90 -4.83 -7.43
N THR A 162 -19.13 -3.62 -7.92
CA THR A 162 -20.35 -3.29 -8.65
C THR A 162 -20.46 -4.04 -9.97
N GLU A 163 -19.37 -4.11 -10.74
CA GLU A 163 -19.37 -4.86 -12.01
C GLU A 163 -19.56 -6.36 -11.78
N TYR A 164 -19.01 -6.91 -10.69
CA TYR A 164 -19.22 -8.30 -10.27
C TYR A 164 -20.71 -8.61 -10.04
N HIS A 165 -21.41 -7.73 -9.30
CA HIS A 165 -22.84 -7.89 -9.03
C HIS A 165 -23.70 -7.64 -10.29
N LEU A 166 -23.41 -6.61 -11.08
CA LEU A 166 -24.11 -6.31 -12.33
C LEU A 166 -24.01 -7.45 -13.34
N SER A 167 -22.87 -8.11 -13.40
CA SER A 167 -22.62 -9.26 -14.27
C SER A 167 -23.15 -10.58 -13.69
N ARG A 168 -23.81 -10.58 -12.53
CA ARG A 168 -24.36 -11.74 -11.82
C ARG A 168 -23.35 -12.90 -11.67
N LEU A 169 -22.12 -12.57 -11.34
CA LEU A 169 -21.04 -13.55 -11.21
C LEU A 169 -21.09 -14.34 -9.90
N GLU A 170 -22.04 -14.06 -9.02
CA GLU A 170 -22.24 -14.74 -7.73
C GLU A 170 -22.55 -16.25 -7.91
N GLU A 171 -23.16 -16.61 -9.03
CA GLU A 171 -23.52 -17.99 -9.38
C GLU A 171 -22.36 -18.79 -9.97
N THR A 172 -21.19 -18.14 -10.19
CA THR A 172 -20.01 -18.77 -10.80
C THR A 172 -19.02 -19.26 -9.75
N ARG A 173 -18.01 -20.03 -10.17
CA ARG A 173 -16.92 -20.47 -9.28
C ARG A 173 -15.99 -19.33 -8.84
N VAL A 174 -16.03 -18.19 -9.55
CA VAL A 174 -15.24 -17.00 -9.22
C VAL A 174 -15.96 -16.19 -8.15
N SER A 175 -15.74 -16.51 -6.90
CA SER A 175 -16.30 -15.73 -5.79
C SER A 175 -15.59 -14.40 -5.61
N LEU A 176 -16.29 -13.40 -5.08
CA LEU A 176 -15.71 -12.09 -4.72
C LEU A 176 -14.49 -12.24 -3.79
N CYS A 177 -14.56 -13.18 -2.84
CA CYS A 177 -13.44 -13.53 -1.96
C CYS A 177 -12.21 -14.01 -2.75
N THR A 178 -12.41 -14.77 -3.83
CA THR A 178 -11.31 -15.22 -4.71
C THR A 178 -10.67 -14.05 -5.45
N VAL A 179 -11.47 -13.07 -5.89
CA VAL A 179 -10.95 -11.86 -6.55
C VAL A 179 -10.11 -11.03 -5.57
N PHE A 180 -10.59 -10.79 -4.35
CA PHE A 180 -9.83 -10.08 -3.31
C PHE A 180 -8.53 -10.79 -2.93
N ALA A 181 -8.57 -12.11 -2.79
CA ALA A 181 -7.37 -12.91 -2.53
C ALA A 181 -6.35 -12.79 -3.67
N SER A 182 -6.82 -12.78 -4.92
CA SER A 182 -5.97 -12.56 -6.10
C SER A 182 -5.38 -11.15 -6.13
N MET A 183 -6.17 -10.12 -5.79
CA MET A 183 -5.68 -8.74 -5.67
C MET A 183 -4.53 -8.63 -4.67
N THR A 184 -4.71 -9.18 -3.47
CA THR A 184 -3.68 -9.16 -2.43
C THR A 184 -2.41 -9.88 -2.87
N THR A 185 -2.55 -11.06 -3.48
CA THR A 185 -1.42 -11.84 -3.98
C THR A 185 -0.67 -11.11 -5.08
N ILE A 186 -1.40 -10.57 -6.06
CA ILE A 186 -0.82 -9.79 -7.16
C ILE A 186 -0.14 -8.53 -6.64
N SER A 187 -0.77 -7.78 -5.72
CA SER A 187 -0.15 -6.59 -5.13
C SER A 187 1.19 -6.91 -4.48
N SER A 188 1.27 -8.00 -3.70
CA SER A 188 2.50 -8.42 -3.04
C SER A 188 3.60 -8.84 -4.03
N ILE A 189 3.24 -9.64 -5.04
CA ILE A 189 4.19 -10.04 -6.09
C ILE A 189 4.66 -8.82 -6.89
N THR A 190 3.73 -7.94 -7.27
CA THR A 190 4.03 -6.72 -8.01
C THR A 190 4.96 -5.81 -7.21
N ALA A 191 4.77 -5.67 -5.90
CA ALA A 191 5.65 -4.88 -5.04
C ALA A 191 7.10 -5.41 -5.07
N VAL A 192 7.27 -6.72 -4.95
CA VAL A 192 8.61 -7.36 -5.03
C VAL A 192 9.23 -7.16 -6.41
N CYS A 193 8.46 -7.41 -7.48
CA CYS A 193 8.94 -7.24 -8.85
C CYS A 193 9.27 -5.77 -9.16
N SER A 194 8.44 -4.84 -8.69
CA SER A 194 8.67 -3.39 -8.89
C SER A 194 9.96 -2.91 -8.23
N GLY A 195 10.32 -3.45 -7.07
CA GLY A 195 11.59 -3.12 -6.44
C GLY A 195 12.80 -3.62 -7.26
N VAL A 196 12.76 -4.87 -7.74
CA VAL A 196 13.84 -5.44 -8.57
C VAL A 196 13.93 -4.68 -9.92
N LEU A 197 12.78 -4.45 -10.56
CA LEU A 197 12.73 -3.71 -11.84
C LEU A 197 13.18 -2.27 -11.66
N GLY A 198 12.76 -1.62 -10.57
CA GLY A 198 13.17 -0.26 -10.24
C GLY A 198 14.68 -0.14 -10.08
N ASP A 199 15.31 -1.09 -9.36
CA ASP A 199 16.76 -1.13 -9.19
C ASP A 199 17.47 -1.33 -10.54
N GLY A 200 16.99 -2.25 -11.38
CA GLY A 200 17.50 -2.44 -12.72
C GLY A 200 17.35 -1.20 -13.62
N LEU A 201 16.21 -0.49 -13.53
CA LEU A 201 15.98 0.75 -14.29
C LEU A 201 16.93 1.86 -13.84
N VAL A 202 17.15 2.03 -12.54
CA VAL A 202 18.08 3.03 -12.01
C VAL A 202 19.51 2.73 -12.47
N GLN A 203 19.95 1.47 -12.41
CA GLN A 203 21.27 1.07 -12.86
C GLN A 203 21.46 1.23 -14.38
N TYR A 204 20.41 0.94 -15.17
CA TYR A 204 20.48 1.06 -16.64
C TYR A 204 20.44 2.49 -17.12
N CYS A 205 19.62 3.35 -16.50
CA CYS A 205 19.43 4.75 -16.91
C CYS A 205 20.33 5.74 -16.13
N ASP A 206 21.06 5.27 -15.13
CA ASP A 206 21.88 6.08 -14.20
C ASP A 206 21.09 7.26 -13.59
N SER A 207 19.81 7.01 -13.27
CA SER A 207 18.91 8.03 -12.71
C SER A 207 17.80 7.42 -11.86
N SER A 208 17.59 7.96 -10.66
CA SER A 208 16.48 7.58 -9.78
C SER A 208 15.11 8.04 -10.29
N LEU A 209 15.07 8.83 -11.38
CA LEU A 209 13.82 9.24 -12.04
C LEU A 209 13.27 8.17 -13.00
N ALA A 210 14.08 7.19 -13.41
CA ALA A 210 13.65 6.13 -14.34
C ALA A 210 12.42 5.35 -13.85
N PRO A 211 12.31 4.94 -12.57
CA PRO A 211 11.11 4.31 -12.03
C PRO A 211 9.84 5.16 -12.13
N PHE A 212 9.96 6.50 -12.05
CA PHE A 212 8.81 7.41 -12.22
C PHE A 212 8.32 7.45 -13.66
N LEU A 213 9.23 7.40 -14.64
CA LEU A 213 8.86 7.29 -16.05
C LEU A 213 8.19 5.94 -16.36
N ALA A 214 8.68 4.85 -15.77
CA ALA A 214 8.05 3.55 -15.89
C ALA A 214 6.64 3.54 -15.24
N SER A 215 6.48 4.17 -14.07
CA SER A 215 5.18 4.40 -13.43
C SER A 215 4.22 5.17 -14.32
N LEU A 216 4.70 6.23 -14.98
CA LEU A 216 3.90 6.99 -15.96
C LEU A 216 3.44 6.09 -17.11
N GLY A 217 4.33 5.26 -17.64
CA GLY A 217 3.99 4.26 -18.67
C GLY A 217 2.91 3.27 -18.21
N CYS A 218 3.00 2.77 -16.98
CA CYS A 218 1.98 1.93 -16.38
C CYS A 218 0.63 2.64 -16.26
N CYS A 219 0.62 3.91 -15.84
CA CYS A 219 -0.60 4.72 -15.74
C CYS A 219 -1.25 4.97 -17.11
N ILE A 220 -0.45 5.28 -18.13
CA ILE A 220 -0.95 5.46 -19.50
C ILE A 220 -1.55 4.15 -20.01
N GLY A 221 -0.84 3.03 -19.85
CA GLY A 221 -1.32 1.70 -20.23
C GLY A 221 -2.62 1.31 -19.54
N ALA A 222 -2.69 1.53 -18.21
CA ALA A 222 -3.91 1.29 -17.45
C ALA A 222 -5.06 2.16 -17.92
N GLY A 223 -4.84 3.47 -18.13
CA GLY A 223 -5.84 4.41 -18.61
C GLY A 223 -6.41 4.03 -19.98
N ILE A 224 -5.53 3.67 -20.94
CA ILE A 224 -5.96 3.21 -22.27
C ILE A 224 -6.81 1.93 -22.13
N PHE A 225 -6.38 0.97 -21.32
CA PHE A 225 -7.11 -0.29 -21.14
C PHE A 225 -8.48 -0.07 -20.46
N ILE A 226 -8.54 0.78 -19.42
CA ILE A 226 -9.80 1.16 -18.76
C ILE A 226 -10.77 1.77 -19.78
N LEU A 227 -10.29 2.72 -20.60
CA LEU A 227 -11.13 3.39 -21.60
C LEU A 227 -11.61 2.43 -22.70
N ALA A 228 -10.80 1.45 -23.07
CA ALA A 228 -11.13 0.49 -24.14
C ALA A 228 -12.02 -0.66 -23.68
N ALA A 229 -11.85 -1.16 -22.44
CA ALA A 229 -12.42 -2.43 -22.03
C ALA A 229 -13.45 -2.35 -20.89
N TRP A 230 -13.39 -1.30 -20.04
CA TRP A 230 -14.28 -1.20 -18.89
C TRP A 230 -15.58 -0.47 -19.22
N ARG A 231 -16.67 -0.91 -18.60
CA ARG A 231 -17.96 -0.21 -18.67
C ARG A 231 -18.08 0.80 -17.53
N GLU A 232 -18.85 1.86 -17.77
CA GLU A 232 -19.16 2.80 -16.70
C GLU A 232 -20.16 2.19 -15.73
N ASN A 233 -19.92 2.36 -14.45
CA ASN A 233 -20.86 2.02 -13.41
C ASN A 233 -20.90 3.12 -12.34
N TYR A 234 -22.04 3.22 -11.65
CA TYR A 234 -22.35 4.28 -10.72
C TYR A 234 -22.68 3.68 -9.35
N GLY A 235 -22.52 4.47 -8.29
CA GLY A 235 -23.04 4.12 -6.99
C GLY A 235 -24.57 4.20 -6.96
N SER A 236 -25.22 3.44 -6.05
CA SER A 236 -26.64 3.59 -5.80
C SER A 236 -26.93 4.98 -5.24
N THR A 237 -27.72 5.76 -5.98
CA THR A 237 -28.04 7.17 -5.66
C THR A 237 -29.04 7.33 -4.50
N GLU A 238 -29.30 6.29 -3.73
CA GLU A 238 -30.26 6.27 -2.62
C GLU A 238 -29.71 6.80 -1.29
N THR A 239 -28.90 7.84 -1.31
CA THR A 239 -28.70 8.64 -0.10
C THR A 239 -29.48 9.92 -0.23
N CYS A 240 -30.81 9.85 0.00
CA CYS A 240 -31.63 11.01 0.25
C CYS A 240 -31.04 11.81 1.41
N LYS A 241 -30.30 12.89 1.09
CA LYS A 241 -29.84 13.87 2.07
C LYS A 241 -31.08 14.42 2.79
N GLY A 242 -31.24 14.04 4.06
CA GLY A 242 -32.32 14.55 4.89
C GLY A 242 -33.35 13.53 5.35
N SER A 243 -33.24 12.25 5.00
CA SER A 243 -34.12 11.22 5.55
C SER A 243 -33.83 10.99 7.06
N PRO A 244 -34.85 10.59 7.86
CA PRO A 244 -34.66 10.21 9.27
C PRO A 244 -33.59 9.12 9.45
N GLU A 245 -33.40 8.27 8.46
CA GLU A 245 -32.36 7.25 8.41
C GLU A 245 -30.92 7.84 8.38
N SER A 246 -30.70 8.96 7.70
CA SER A 246 -29.41 9.65 7.66
C SER A 246 -29.02 10.23 9.02
N GLN A 247 -29.98 10.73 9.80
CA GLN A 247 -29.71 11.23 11.16
C GLN A 247 -29.43 10.07 12.13
N THR A 248 -30.19 8.98 12.01
CA THR A 248 -29.99 7.77 12.80
C THR A 248 -28.60 7.14 12.53
N LEU A 249 -28.15 7.15 11.26
CA LEU A 249 -26.84 6.64 10.87
C LEU A 249 -25.71 7.49 11.45
N LYS A 250 -25.82 8.83 11.42
CA LYS A 250 -24.87 9.75 12.03
C LYS A 250 -24.78 9.55 13.55
N LEU A 251 -25.92 9.38 14.21
CA LEU A 251 -25.96 9.14 15.65
C LEU A 251 -25.31 7.79 16.01
N ARG A 252 -25.61 6.73 15.26
CA ARG A 252 -24.97 5.41 15.43
C ARG A 252 -23.44 5.50 15.23
N MET A 253 -22.98 6.24 14.23
CA MET A 253 -21.56 6.46 13.99
C MET A 253 -20.91 7.18 15.18
N LEU A 254 -21.52 8.24 15.72
CA LEU A 254 -21.01 8.95 16.90
C LEU A 254 -20.97 8.05 18.13
N VAL A 255 -22.01 7.27 18.39
CA VAL A 255 -22.05 6.31 19.51
C VAL A 255 -20.96 5.25 19.35
N THR A 256 -20.72 4.75 18.14
CA THR A 256 -19.67 3.78 17.86
C THR A 256 -18.29 4.39 18.11
N LEU A 257 -18.05 5.65 17.75
CA LEU A 257 -16.76 6.32 17.96
C LEU A 257 -16.44 6.57 19.45
N VAL A 258 -17.46 6.72 20.30
CA VAL A 258 -17.31 6.90 21.75
C VAL A 258 -17.10 5.57 22.49
N ASN A 259 -17.34 4.43 21.81
CA ASN A 259 -17.10 3.11 22.42
C ASN A 259 -15.61 2.94 22.79
N PRO A 260 -15.29 2.60 24.08
CA PRO A 260 -13.90 2.46 24.53
C PRO A 260 -13.11 1.41 23.75
N GLN A 261 -13.74 0.36 23.24
CA GLN A 261 -13.10 -0.64 22.41
C GLN A 261 -12.67 -0.05 21.04
N VAL A 262 -13.53 0.79 20.44
CA VAL A 262 -13.20 1.50 19.19
C VAL A 262 -12.11 2.53 19.45
N ALA A 263 -12.16 3.27 20.55
CA ALA A 263 -11.13 4.25 20.92
C ALA A 263 -9.76 3.59 21.12
N ALA A 264 -9.69 2.44 21.81
CA ALA A 264 -8.47 1.66 21.97
C ALA A 264 -7.93 1.16 20.61
N LEU A 265 -8.83 0.73 19.72
CA LEU A 265 -8.49 0.30 18.36
C LEU A 265 -7.91 1.45 17.52
N VAL A 266 -8.52 2.65 17.62
CA VAL A 266 -8.01 3.89 16.99
C VAL A 266 -6.61 4.21 17.48
N PHE A 267 -6.42 4.20 18.79
CA PHE A 267 -5.13 4.50 19.40
C PHE A 267 -4.06 3.52 18.96
N ALA A 268 -4.33 2.22 19.03
CA ALA A 268 -3.41 1.16 18.59
C ALA A 268 -3.07 1.30 17.08
N SER A 269 -4.08 1.56 16.23
CA SER A 269 -3.86 1.81 14.80
C SER A 269 -3.02 3.06 14.56
N CYS A 270 -3.32 4.15 15.26
CA CYS A 270 -2.59 5.42 15.12
C CYS A 270 -1.12 5.25 15.49
N CYS A 271 -0.82 4.59 16.61
CA CYS A 271 0.55 4.36 17.06
C CYS A 271 1.32 3.46 16.09
N PHE A 272 0.76 2.32 15.71
CA PHE A 272 1.47 1.35 14.87
C PHE A 272 1.58 1.82 13.41
N GLU A 273 0.47 2.21 12.79
CA GLU A 273 0.46 2.67 11.41
C GLU A 273 1.23 4.00 11.27
N GLY A 274 1.16 4.88 12.28
CA GLY A 274 1.95 6.11 12.32
C GLY A 274 3.46 5.83 12.37
N SER A 275 3.90 4.90 13.21
CA SER A 275 5.30 4.47 13.27
C SER A 275 5.75 3.84 11.94
N MET A 276 4.87 3.07 11.28
CA MET A 276 5.14 2.50 9.96
C MET A 276 5.32 3.61 8.89
N TYR A 277 4.47 4.64 8.87
CA TYR A 277 4.63 5.74 7.91
C TYR A 277 5.94 6.51 8.12
N LEU A 278 6.35 6.71 9.39
CA LEU A 278 7.66 7.30 9.70
C LEU A 278 8.80 6.38 9.25
N PHE A 279 8.68 5.08 9.48
CA PHE A 279 9.64 4.10 9.02
C PHE A 279 9.81 4.15 7.49
N VAL A 280 8.70 4.16 6.74
CA VAL A 280 8.72 4.25 5.26
C VAL A 280 9.46 5.52 4.78
N PHE A 281 9.38 6.60 5.52
CA PHE A 281 10.10 7.83 5.22
C PHE A 281 11.60 7.75 5.56
N PHE A 282 11.95 7.22 6.75
CA PHE A 282 13.30 7.31 7.29
C PHE A 282 14.22 6.13 6.94
N TRP A 283 13.72 4.97 6.52
CA TRP A 283 14.57 3.80 6.28
C TRP A 283 15.70 4.04 5.25
N PRO A 284 15.51 4.81 4.14
CA PRO A 284 16.61 5.04 3.19
C PRO A 284 17.73 5.87 3.82
N ALA A 285 17.37 6.89 4.59
CA ALA A 285 18.32 7.75 5.29
C ALA A 285 19.08 6.99 6.39
N ALA A 286 18.38 6.16 7.15
CA ALA A 286 18.95 5.36 8.24
C ALA A 286 19.97 4.34 7.70
N LEU A 287 19.59 3.57 6.66
CA LEU A 287 20.53 2.62 6.03
C LEU A 287 21.69 3.32 5.33
N GLY A 288 21.46 4.46 4.67
CA GLY A 288 22.51 5.27 4.08
C GLY A 288 23.53 5.74 5.11
N SER A 289 23.07 6.22 6.26
CA SER A 289 23.93 6.64 7.36
C SER A 289 24.73 5.46 7.95
N ALA A 290 24.09 4.30 8.11
CA ALA A 290 24.77 3.09 8.60
C ALA A 290 25.83 2.59 7.60
N ARG A 291 25.54 2.67 6.29
CA ARG A 291 26.48 2.29 5.22
C ARG A 291 27.74 3.14 5.24
N VAL A 292 27.59 4.45 5.34
CA VAL A 292 28.73 5.39 5.45
C VAL A 292 29.56 5.09 6.70
N LYS A 293 28.92 4.83 7.85
CA LYS A 293 29.61 4.44 9.09
C LYS A 293 30.36 3.12 8.96
N SER A 294 29.84 2.19 8.15
CA SER A 294 30.48 0.89 7.86
C SER A 294 31.63 0.98 6.85
N GLY A 295 31.93 2.18 6.31
CA GLY A 295 33.05 2.43 5.40
C GLY A 295 32.77 2.13 3.93
N TYR A 296 31.54 1.82 3.55
CA TYR A 296 31.14 1.62 2.16
C TYR A 296 30.83 2.95 1.50
N GLN A 297 31.30 3.13 0.25
CA GLN A 297 31.06 4.37 -0.55
C GLN A 297 30.06 4.15 -1.69
N ASP A 298 29.70 2.90 -1.97
CA ASP A 298 28.75 2.59 -3.05
C ASP A 298 27.32 2.93 -2.65
N ASP A 299 26.48 3.24 -3.62
CA ASP A 299 25.08 3.54 -3.42
C ASP A 299 24.28 2.33 -2.89
N LEU A 300 23.24 2.61 -2.12
CA LEU A 300 22.32 1.58 -1.64
C LEU A 300 21.43 1.07 -2.78
N PRO A 301 21.31 -0.26 -2.97
CA PRO A 301 20.37 -0.83 -3.91
C PRO A 301 18.94 -0.75 -3.34
N LEU A 302 18.35 0.45 -3.38
CA LEU A 302 17.08 0.75 -2.72
C LEU A 302 15.95 -0.18 -3.16
N GLY A 303 15.93 -0.56 -4.45
CA GLY A 303 14.93 -1.47 -4.99
C GLY A 303 15.05 -2.90 -4.45
N LEU A 304 16.29 -3.43 -4.33
CA LEU A 304 16.52 -4.77 -3.76
C LEU A 304 16.19 -4.82 -2.26
N ILE A 305 16.53 -3.75 -1.53
CA ILE A 305 16.18 -3.59 -0.12
C ILE A 305 14.66 -3.57 0.04
N PHE A 306 13.97 -2.74 -0.74
CA PHE A 306 12.52 -2.66 -0.76
C PHE A 306 11.86 -3.99 -1.11
N SER A 307 12.35 -4.70 -2.14
CA SER A 307 11.87 -6.03 -2.49
C SER A 307 12.00 -7.02 -1.33
N SER A 308 13.09 -6.95 -0.58
CA SER A 308 13.31 -7.79 0.61
C SER A 308 12.31 -7.45 1.72
N PHE A 309 12.00 -6.17 1.93
CA PHE A 309 10.96 -5.73 2.86
C PHE A 309 9.59 -6.25 2.47
N MET A 310 9.23 -6.15 1.19
CA MET A 310 7.96 -6.68 0.68
C MET A 310 7.88 -8.21 0.79
N CYS A 311 8.97 -8.92 0.59
CA CYS A 311 9.06 -10.36 0.85
C CYS A 311 8.86 -10.68 2.33
N ALA A 312 9.46 -9.91 3.24
CA ALA A 312 9.27 -10.09 4.68
C ALA A 312 7.82 -9.83 5.10
N MET A 313 7.19 -8.76 4.58
CA MET A 313 5.78 -8.46 4.79
C MET A 313 4.86 -9.57 4.27
N MET A 314 5.13 -10.10 3.08
CA MET A 314 4.37 -11.21 2.50
C MET A 314 4.50 -12.50 3.32
N ALA A 315 5.70 -12.80 3.84
CA ALA A 315 5.92 -13.94 4.74
C ALA A 315 5.12 -13.78 6.04
N GLY A 316 5.14 -12.60 6.65
CA GLY A 316 4.34 -12.27 7.82
C GLY A 316 2.84 -12.47 7.58
N SER A 317 2.31 -11.97 6.47
CA SER A 317 0.90 -12.16 6.07
C SER A 317 0.55 -13.64 5.87
N SER A 318 1.46 -14.41 5.29
CA SER A 318 1.28 -15.85 5.09
C SER A 318 1.23 -16.62 6.41
N ILE A 319 2.07 -16.25 7.39
CA ILE A 319 2.04 -16.81 8.75
C ILE A 319 0.69 -16.49 9.42
N SER A 320 0.21 -15.25 9.30
CA SER A 320 -1.07 -14.83 9.88
C SER A 320 -2.24 -15.65 9.34
N THR A 321 -2.31 -15.86 8.02
CA THR A 321 -3.41 -16.60 7.38
C THR A 321 -3.37 -18.09 7.68
N THR A 322 -2.20 -18.70 7.78
CA THR A 322 -2.03 -20.12 8.09
C THR A 322 -2.48 -20.41 9.53
N ARG A 323 -2.15 -19.55 10.50
CA ARG A 323 -2.59 -19.68 11.89
C ARG A 323 -4.10 -19.49 12.07
N ASN A 324 -4.75 -18.63 11.29
CA ASN A 324 -6.20 -18.43 11.34
C ASN A 324 -6.99 -19.68 11.00
N ALA A 325 -6.46 -20.55 10.15
CA ALA A 325 -7.09 -21.83 9.82
C ALA A 325 -7.04 -22.86 10.97
N LEU A 326 -6.21 -22.62 11.99
CA LEU A 326 -5.92 -23.58 13.07
C LEU A 326 -6.43 -23.15 14.46
N PHE A 327 -6.74 -21.87 14.70
CA PHE A 327 -7.01 -21.36 16.06
C PHE A 327 -8.19 -20.39 16.17
N SER A 328 -8.89 -20.45 17.32
CA SER A 328 -10.07 -19.67 17.72
C SER A 328 -9.78 -18.17 17.94
N ASN A 329 -10.86 -17.33 17.93
CA ASN A 329 -10.86 -15.86 18.04
C ASN A 329 -10.12 -15.29 19.28
N SER A 330 -9.99 -16.03 20.38
CA SER A 330 -9.30 -15.59 21.60
C SER A 330 -7.81 -15.28 21.37
N ILE A 331 -7.16 -15.97 20.42
CA ILE A 331 -5.72 -15.87 20.15
C ILE A 331 -5.37 -14.64 19.30
N THR A 332 -6.37 -13.94 18.76
CA THR A 332 -6.14 -12.81 17.85
C THR A 332 -5.57 -11.57 18.57
N MET A 333 -6.07 -11.28 19.78
CA MET A 333 -5.61 -10.15 20.59
C MET A 333 -4.21 -10.38 21.16
N ASP A 334 -3.94 -11.61 21.66
CA ASP A 334 -2.61 -11.98 22.17
C ASP A 334 -1.56 -11.91 21.08
N THR A 335 -1.90 -12.34 19.86
CA THR A 335 -1.00 -12.25 18.70
C THR A 335 -0.69 -10.79 18.36
N LEU A 336 -1.68 -9.88 18.42
CA LEU A 336 -1.47 -8.47 18.11
C LEU A 336 -0.56 -7.80 19.16
N SER A 337 -0.78 -8.09 20.44
CA SER A 337 0.06 -7.61 21.54
C SER A 337 1.51 -8.08 21.38
N PHE A 338 1.71 -9.35 21.04
CA PHE A 338 3.03 -9.91 20.78
C PHE A 338 3.75 -9.23 19.60
N ILE A 339 3.01 -8.94 18.53
CA ILE A 339 3.56 -8.21 17.37
C ILE A 339 3.97 -6.78 17.75
N PHE A 340 3.17 -6.09 18.55
CA PHE A 340 3.53 -4.76 19.03
C PHE A 340 4.80 -4.75 19.87
N ILE A 341 5.00 -5.77 20.72
CA ILE A 341 6.23 -5.93 21.51
C ILE A 341 7.44 -6.16 20.60
N ILE A 342 7.32 -7.08 19.63
CA ILE A 342 8.43 -7.37 18.69
C ILE A 342 8.76 -6.14 17.85
N ALA A 343 7.76 -5.47 17.28
CA ALA A 343 7.98 -4.28 16.46
C ALA A 343 8.61 -3.15 17.28
N SER A 344 8.13 -2.90 18.51
CA SER A 344 8.70 -1.89 19.41
C SER A 344 10.15 -2.23 19.77
N ALA A 345 10.47 -3.49 20.06
CA ALA A 345 11.82 -3.95 20.31
C ALA A 345 12.71 -3.76 19.07
N ALA A 346 12.22 -4.10 17.87
CA ALA A 346 12.94 -3.92 16.62
C ALA A 346 13.22 -2.44 16.34
N PHE A 347 12.25 -1.54 16.56
CA PHE A 347 12.47 -0.10 16.45
C PHE A 347 13.50 0.40 17.48
N ALA A 348 13.39 -0.01 18.74
CA ALA A 348 14.36 0.39 19.78
C ALA A 348 15.79 -0.09 19.45
N VAL A 349 15.92 -1.34 19.01
CA VAL A 349 17.21 -1.90 18.60
C VAL A 349 17.76 -1.18 17.38
N SER A 350 16.92 -0.80 16.40
CA SER A 350 17.33 -0.05 15.21
C SER A 350 18.02 1.28 15.54
N THR A 351 17.64 1.95 16.64
CA THR A 351 18.28 3.20 17.06
C THR A 351 19.68 3.00 17.64
N MET A 352 20.00 1.79 18.09
CA MET A 352 21.30 1.45 18.71
C MET A 352 22.25 0.79 17.70
N LEU A 353 21.72 0.28 16.58
CA LEU A 353 22.53 -0.43 15.59
C LEU A 353 23.31 0.56 14.70
N GLY A 354 24.63 0.42 14.70
CA GLY A 354 25.51 1.16 13.79
C GLY A 354 25.88 0.40 12.50
N HIS A 355 25.56 -0.91 12.42
CA HIS A 355 25.93 -1.76 11.31
C HIS A 355 24.79 -1.92 10.31
N GLU A 356 25.07 -1.66 9.03
CA GLU A 356 24.11 -1.70 7.91
C GLU A 356 23.34 -3.04 7.85
N HIS A 357 24.02 -4.16 7.91
CA HIS A 357 23.40 -5.48 7.75
C HIS A 357 22.46 -5.85 8.91
N LEU A 358 22.80 -5.50 10.13
CA LEU A 358 21.96 -5.73 11.30
C LEU A 358 20.71 -4.84 11.25
N LEU A 359 20.89 -3.58 10.86
CA LEU A 359 19.80 -2.62 10.69
C LEU A 359 18.82 -3.08 9.60
N PHE A 360 19.34 -3.60 8.47
CA PHE A 360 18.51 -4.18 7.41
C PHE A 360 17.61 -5.32 7.93
N TRP A 361 18.17 -6.24 8.72
CA TRP A 361 17.39 -7.35 9.28
C TRP A 361 16.37 -6.88 10.34
N ALA A 362 16.71 -5.88 11.15
CA ALA A 362 15.76 -5.27 12.07
C ALA A 362 14.57 -4.67 11.31
N PHE A 363 14.81 -4.04 10.16
CA PHE A 363 13.78 -3.51 9.29
C PHE A 363 12.94 -4.61 8.62
N CYS A 364 13.56 -5.72 8.21
CA CYS A 364 12.82 -6.90 7.74
C CYS A 364 11.88 -7.47 8.80
N VAL A 365 12.28 -7.46 10.08
CA VAL A 365 11.42 -7.89 11.20
C VAL A 365 10.24 -6.94 11.37
N ILE A 366 10.46 -5.62 11.28
CA ILE A 366 9.38 -4.63 11.34
C ILE A 366 8.37 -4.88 10.22
N GLU A 367 8.81 -5.07 8.98
CA GLU A 367 7.94 -5.36 7.83
C GLU A 367 7.22 -6.72 7.97
N GLY A 368 7.86 -7.72 8.52
CA GLY A 368 7.20 -8.98 8.89
C GLY A 368 6.06 -8.77 9.89
N CYS A 369 6.27 -7.91 10.90
CA CYS A 369 5.22 -7.51 11.85
C CYS A 369 4.06 -6.78 11.16
N VAL A 370 4.37 -5.87 10.23
CA VAL A 370 3.38 -5.15 9.40
C VAL A 370 2.53 -6.15 8.61
N GLY A 371 3.16 -7.16 8.00
CA GLY A 371 2.47 -8.22 7.26
C GLY A 371 1.49 -9.02 8.11
N ILE A 372 1.81 -9.27 9.38
CA ILE A 372 0.90 -9.96 10.30
C ILE A 372 -0.20 -9.00 10.82
N TYR A 373 0.14 -7.74 11.05
CA TYR A 373 -0.74 -6.72 11.60
C TYR A 373 -1.98 -6.47 10.75
N PHE A 374 -1.83 -6.20 9.45
CA PHE A 374 -2.95 -5.80 8.60
C PHE A 374 -4.11 -6.79 8.57
N PRO A 375 -3.90 -8.10 8.33
CA PRO A 375 -5.01 -9.07 8.34
C PRO A 375 -5.67 -9.20 9.71
N ARG A 376 -4.88 -9.12 10.80
CA ARG A 376 -5.41 -9.23 12.16
C ARG A 376 -6.21 -8.00 12.56
N MET A 377 -5.70 -6.83 12.27
CA MET A 377 -6.39 -5.58 12.55
C MET A 377 -7.69 -5.46 11.75
N ALA A 378 -7.69 -5.87 10.48
CA ALA A 378 -8.89 -5.90 9.66
C ALA A 378 -9.97 -6.80 10.26
N LEU A 379 -9.59 -7.99 10.77
CA LEU A 379 -10.52 -8.91 11.44
C LEU A 379 -11.10 -8.29 12.72
N ILE A 380 -10.26 -7.66 13.55
CA ILE A 380 -10.73 -7.01 14.79
C ILE A 380 -11.67 -5.84 14.45
N LYS A 381 -11.27 -4.99 13.49
CA LYS A 381 -12.10 -3.87 13.02
C LYS A 381 -13.46 -4.36 12.51
N SER A 382 -13.51 -5.48 11.79
CA SER A 382 -14.78 -6.06 11.29
C SER A 382 -15.68 -6.60 12.39
N ASN A 383 -15.13 -7.08 13.50
CA ASN A 383 -15.91 -7.62 14.62
C ASN A 383 -16.41 -6.53 15.58
N VAL A 384 -15.69 -5.40 15.68
CA VAL A 384 -16.00 -4.32 16.64
C VAL A 384 -16.90 -3.26 16.03
N VAL A 385 -16.81 -3.05 14.70
CA VAL A 385 -17.54 -2.00 13.99
C VAL A 385 -18.67 -2.60 13.16
N ASP A 386 -19.89 -2.14 13.42
CA ASP A 386 -21.10 -2.58 12.72
C ASP A 386 -21.02 -2.25 11.22
N ASP A 387 -21.48 -3.16 10.37
CA ASP A 387 -21.46 -3.03 8.91
C ASP A 387 -22.12 -1.74 8.42
N SER A 388 -23.22 -1.34 9.06
CA SER A 388 -24.01 -0.17 8.66
C SER A 388 -23.26 1.17 8.77
N VAL A 389 -22.25 1.27 9.63
CA VAL A 389 -21.47 2.50 9.89
C VAL A 389 -19.97 2.34 9.56
N ARG A 390 -19.56 1.16 9.08
CA ARG A 390 -18.17 0.77 8.88
C ARG A 390 -17.37 1.77 8.03
N GLY A 391 -17.91 2.19 6.89
CA GLY A 391 -17.21 3.12 5.99
C GLY A 391 -16.95 4.48 6.63
N GLY A 392 -17.94 5.05 7.32
CA GLY A 392 -17.82 6.33 8.02
C GLY A 392 -16.85 6.25 9.20
N VAL A 393 -16.92 5.19 9.99
CA VAL A 393 -16.01 4.95 11.11
C VAL A 393 -14.57 4.79 10.61
N TYR A 394 -14.32 3.96 9.61
CA TYR A 394 -12.95 3.76 9.07
C TYR A 394 -12.34 5.03 8.48
N SER A 395 -13.14 5.87 7.81
CA SER A 395 -12.67 7.17 7.33
C SER A 395 -12.26 8.09 8.49
N THR A 396 -13.07 8.11 9.57
CA THR A 396 -12.79 8.92 10.76
C THR A 396 -11.55 8.41 11.52
N LEU A 397 -11.33 7.08 11.56
CA LEU A 397 -10.16 6.47 12.21
C LEU A 397 -8.83 6.88 11.56
N ARG A 398 -8.83 7.25 10.28
CA ARG A 398 -7.63 7.74 9.57
C ARG A 398 -7.25 9.17 9.89
N LEU A 399 -8.17 9.99 10.43
CA LEU A 399 -7.88 11.39 10.75
C LEU A 399 -6.79 11.55 11.82
N PRO A 400 -6.86 10.88 13.00
CA PRO A 400 -5.80 10.97 14.01
C PRO A 400 -4.45 10.51 13.48
N LEU A 401 -4.44 9.45 12.67
CA LEU A 401 -3.22 8.93 12.04
C LEU A 401 -2.56 9.99 11.13
N ASN A 402 -3.34 10.61 10.25
CA ASN A 402 -2.83 11.63 9.34
C ASN A 402 -2.32 12.87 10.10
N ILE A 403 -3.04 13.30 11.16
CA ILE A 403 -2.60 14.38 12.03
C ILE A 403 -1.28 14.02 12.70
N PHE A 404 -1.15 12.81 13.26
CA PHE A 404 0.08 12.34 13.89
C PHE A 404 1.27 12.40 12.92
N VAL A 405 1.11 11.87 11.70
CA VAL A 405 2.17 11.87 10.68
C VAL A 405 2.58 13.30 10.32
N VAL A 406 1.61 14.20 10.12
CA VAL A 406 1.89 15.61 9.81
C VAL A 406 2.62 16.31 10.95
N VAL A 407 2.17 16.10 12.20
CA VAL A 407 2.80 16.72 13.39
C VAL A 407 4.24 16.24 13.52
N VAL A 408 4.50 14.94 13.42
CA VAL A 408 5.86 14.40 13.56
C VAL A 408 6.79 14.90 12.46
N HIS A 409 6.33 14.94 11.20
CA HIS A 409 7.12 15.49 10.10
C HIS A 409 7.38 17.01 10.26
N SER A 410 6.47 17.74 10.92
CA SER A 410 6.64 19.17 11.19
C SER A 410 7.60 19.44 12.37
N LEU A 411 7.75 18.48 13.28
CA LEU A 411 8.62 18.57 14.44
C LEU A 411 10.07 18.18 14.15
N ASP A 412 10.31 17.55 12.99
CA ASP A 412 11.66 17.19 12.53
C ASP A 412 12.44 18.46 12.16
N ARG A 413 12.87 19.19 13.22
CA ARG A 413 13.71 20.37 13.13
C ARG A 413 15.15 19.90 13.22
N ASP A 414 15.88 20.10 12.12
CA ASP A 414 17.34 20.03 12.04
C ASP A 414 17.98 18.83 12.77
N GLY A 415 17.78 17.62 12.22
CA GLY A 415 18.68 16.54 12.51
C GLY A 415 20.08 16.94 12.09
N GLN A 416 20.95 17.32 13.05
CA GLN A 416 22.38 17.43 12.85
C GLN A 416 22.96 16.03 12.57
N GLY A 417 22.64 15.49 11.37
CA GLY A 417 23.38 14.38 10.78
C GLY A 417 24.59 14.95 10.03
N PRO A 418 25.75 14.29 10.02
CA PRO A 418 26.93 14.79 9.34
C PRO A 418 26.62 14.92 7.84
N SER A 419 26.51 16.18 7.41
CA SER A 419 26.38 16.58 6.02
C SER A 419 27.70 16.31 5.29
N LYS A 420 27.87 15.09 4.75
CA LYS A 420 28.77 14.89 3.61
C LYS A 420 27.90 14.59 2.40
N PRO A 421 28.06 15.40 1.30
CA PRO A 421 27.31 15.15 0.08
C PRO A 421 27.73 13.79 -0.50
N PHE A 422 26.75 12.93 -0.79
CA PHE A 422 26.94 11.80 -1.67
C PHE A 422 27.27 12.41 -3.05
N HIS A 423 28.49 12.24 -3.50
CA HIS A 423 28.89 12.56 -4.85
C HIS A 423 28.50 11.41 -5.75
N PHE A 424 27.47 11.59 -6.56
CA PHE A 424 27.37 10.85 -7.81
C PHE A 424 28.56 11.23 -8.68
N PRO A 425 29.34 10.29 -9.20
CA PRO A 425 30.39 10.62 -10.16
C PRO A 425 29.72 11.24 -11.40
N ARG A 426 29.97 12.52 -11.64
CA ARG A 426 29.73 13.12 -12.95
C ARG A 426 30.71 12.46 -13.90
N ILE A 427 30.22 11.58 -14.75
CA ILE A 427 30.99 11.16 -15.94
C ILE A 427 31.02 12.37 -16.87
N GLN A 428 32.22 12.89 -17.10
CA GLN A 428 32.52 13.86 -18.13
C GLN A 428 32.35 13.24 -19.51
#